data_dc2922a66154567d5c12f4c079d7830d
#
_entry.id   dc2922a66154567d5c12f4c079d7830d
#
_cell.length_a   1.000
_cell.length_b   1.000
_cell.length_c   1.000
_cell.angle_alpha   90.00
_cell.angle_beta   90.00
_cell.angle_gamma   90.00
#
_symmetry.space_group_name_H-M   'P 1'
#
loop_
_entity.id
_entity.type
_entity.pdbx_description
1 polymer ?
#
loop_
_entity_poly.entity_id
_entity_poly.type
_entity_poly.pdbx_seq_one_letter_code
_entity_poly.pdbx_strand_id
1 'polypeptide(L)'
;MSTLPPTPAVPPLVQTVWWLTRPINLMESCRRRVGDQFSVRFLGFERPMVMLSDPEAIRALYMEHSHGLPPGRTLTLMPILGPRSVLLLEGSEHLARRRLMLPAFHGERMRSYEGIVRDAAERQIASWPLEQPLALHPYMQALTLDVILRAVFGVSDAERGRRLREQLPRLLGLSASAGLQLRVLLSRRLRQGDPLERLREVTLEIDRLLLGEIAERRAEGRFEEREDILSLLMGARFEDDGQMSDRELRDQLLTLLLAGHETTATALAWTFDLLLRHPATLARLTAEVDEGSQDEYLRAVIAESLRLRPVVPLAGRRLATELRTGEWTLPAGTDVTPAIWLTHTRADLYPEPYSFRPERFLEGAPTTYGWIPFGGGIRRCLGASFAEFEMRVVLQTVLRERELEAVGSRPERMARRNVTLSPQHGTRVRVKRRVARPAPAAQPLVA
;
A
#
# COMPACT_ATOMS: atom_id res chain seq x y z
N MET A 1 -34.46 -15.88 6.14
CA MET A 1 -34.04 -15.83 4.72
C MET A 1 -32.77 -14.99 4.64
N SER A 2 -31.67 -15.54 4.15
CA SER A 2 -30.42 -14.78 3.95
C SER A 2 -30.65 -13.81 2.79
N THR A 3 -30.65 -12.52 3.07
CA THR A 3 -30.82 -11.49 2.05
C THR A 3 -29.48 -10.79 1.85
N LEU A 4 -28.81 -11.08 0.74
CA LEU A 4 -27.62 -10.31 0.35
C LEU A 4 -28.07 -8.90 -0.08
N PRO A 5 -27.23 -7.88 0.15
CA PRO A 5 -27.46 -6.54 -0.37
C PRO A 5 -27.68 -6.55 -1.90
N PRO A 6 -28.46 -5.59 -2.42
CA PRO A 6 -28.88 -5.58 -3.83
C PRO A 6 -27.70 -5.56 -4.78
N THR A 7 -27.86 -6.26 -5.90
CA THR A 7 -26.91 -6.22 -7.01
C THR A 7 -27.40 -5.20 -8.05
N PRO A 8 -26.57 -4.27 -8.54
CA PRO A 8 -26.98 -3.35 -9.59
C PRO A 8 -27.38 -4.12 -10.85
N ALA A 9 -28.40 -3.63 -11.56
CA ALA A 9 -28.92 -4.21 -12.81
C ALA A 9 -27.92 -4.00 -13.98
N VAL A 10 -26.71 -4.52 -13.82
CA VAL A 10 -25.59 -4.44 -14.79
C VAL A 10 -25.03 -5.85 -14.96
N PRO A 11 -24.86 -6.33 -16.21
CA PRO A 11 -24.32 -7.68 -16.46
C PRO A 11 -22.94 -7.90 -15.82
N PRO A 12 -22.62 -9.11 -15.30
CA PRO A 12 -21.33 -9.42 -14.68
C PRO A 12 -20.12 -9.09 -15.56
N LEU A 13 -20.22 -9.30 -16.87
CA LEU A 13 -19.16 -8.90 -17.82
C LEU A 13 -18.86 -7.39 -17.75
N VAL A 14 -19.90 -6.55 -17.75
CA VAL A 14 -19.75 -5.10 -17.69
C VAL A 14 -19.18 -4.68 -16.34
N GLN A 15 -19.66 -5.27 -15.23
CA GLN A 15 -19.09 -5.03 -13.91
C GLN A 15 -17.59 -5.39 -13.86
N THR A 16 -17.20 -6.53 -14.48
CA THR A 16 -15.80 -6.96 -14.55
C THR A 16 -14.95 -5.99 -15.36
N VAL A 17 -15.41 -5.57 -16.55
CA VAL A 17 -14.70 -4.60 -17.38
C VAL A 17 -14.57 -3.25 -16.67
N TRP A 18 -15.63 -2.77 -16.01
CA TRP A 18 -15.58 -1.54 -15.22
C TRP A 18 -14.61 -1.65 -14.06
N TRP A 19 -14.62 -2.78 -13.35
CA TRP A 19 -13.67 -3.03 -12.26
C TRP A 19 -12.22 -3.01 -12.74
N LEU A 20 -11.96 -3.57 -13.91
CA LEU A 20 -10.60 -3.60 -14.48
C LEU A 20 -10.13 -2.24 -15.01
N THR A 21 -11.04 -1.43 -15.54
CA THR A 21 -10.69 -0.19 -16.23
C THR A 21 -11.01 1.08 -15.45
N ARG A 22 -12.10 1.09 -14.67
CA ARG A 22 -12.64 2.25 -13.95
C ARG A 22 -13.29 1.85 -12.61
N PRO A 23 -12.53 1.27 -11.67
CA PRO A 23 -13.08 0.71 -10.43
C PRO A 23 -13.84 1.72 -9.59
N ILE A 24 -13.37 2.96 -9.51
CA ILE A 24 -14.04 4.04 -8.79
C ILE A 24 -15.43 4.35 -9.40
N ASN A 25 -15.50 4.44 -10.74
CA ASN A 25 -16.78 4.69 -11.40
C ASN A 25 -17.81 3.58 -11.16
N LEU A 26 -17.35 2.32 -11.12
CA LEU A 26 -18.20 1.19 -10.77
C LEU A 26 -18.75 1.35 -9.36
N MET A 27 -17.88 1.55 -8.36
CA MET A 27 -18.28 1.70 -6.96
C MET A 27 -19.25 2.86 -6.76
N GLU A 28 -18.94 4.05 -7.30
CA GLU A 28 -19.79 5.22 -7.24
C GLU A 28 -21.15 5.02 -7.94
N SER A 29 -21.15 4.35 -9.10
CA SER A 29 -22.39 4.03 -9.81
C SER A 29 -23.28 3.05 -9.01
N CYS A 30 -22.66 2.05 -8.36
CA CYS A 30 -23.40 1.12 -7.50
C CYS A 30 -23.99 1.85 -6.31
N ARG A 31 -23.20 2.64 -5.57
CA ARG A 31 -23.68 3.43 -4.42
C ARG A 31 -24.87 4.31 -4.78
N ARG A 32 -24.81 5.03 -5.89
CA ARG A 32 -25.92 5.91 -6.34
C ARG A 32 -27.18 5.15 -6.70
N ARG A 33 -27.06 3.90 -7.16
CA ARG A 33 -28.23 3.11 -7.64
C ARG A 33 -28.89 2.27 -6.56
N VAL A 34 -28.08 1.70 -5.66
CA VAL A 34 -28.53 0.66 -4.74
C VAL A 34 -28.15 0.91 -3.28
N GLY A 35 -27.47 2.03 -2.97
CA GLY A 35 -27.11 2.42 -1.61
C GLY A 35 -25.69 2.04 -1.20
N ASP A 36 -25.39 2.21 0.09
CA ASP A 36 -24.05 2.08 0.68
C ASP A 36 -23.57 0.64 0.85
N GLN A 37 -24.49 -0.32 0.83
CA GLN A 37 -24.22 -1.75 0.90
C GLN A 37 -24.78 -2.41 -0.35
N PHE A 38 -23.93 -3.07 -1.13
CA PHE A 38 -24.34 -3.69 -2.38
C PHE A 38 -23.46 -4.90 -2.74
N SER A 39 -23.98 -5.74 -3.62
CA SER A 39 -23.28 -6.91 -4.15
C SER A 39 -22.80 -6.65 -5.58
N VAL A 40 -21.59 -7.08 -5.92
CA VAL A 40 -21.07 -7.08 -7.28
C VAL A 40 -20.76 -8.52 -7.73
N ARG A 41 -20.92 -8.79 -9.01
CA ARG A 41 -20.62 -10.09 -9.61
C ARG A 41 -19.54 -9.93 -10.67
N PHE A 42 -18.41 -10.59 -10.45
CA PHE A 42 -17.31 -10.61 -11.43
C PHE A 42 -17.25 -11.94 -12.16
N LEU A 43 -16.90 -11.91 -13.45
CA LEU A 43 -16.67 -13.12 -14.22
C LEU A 43 -15.53 -13.96 -13.62
N GLY A 44 -15.74 -15.26 -13.53
CA GLY A 44 -14.77 -16.20 -12.95
C GLY A 44 -14.86 -16.34 -11.44
N PHE A 45 -15.77 -15.61 -10.79
CA PHE A 45 -16.08 -15.78 -9.37
C PHE A 45 -17.48 -16.38 -9.22
N GLU A 46 -17.59 -17.48 -8.48
CA GLU A 46 -18.87 -18.20 -8.31
C GLU A 46 -19.87 -17.41 -7.45
N ARG A 47 -19.35 -16.63 -6.52
CA ARG A 47 -20.16 -15.89 -5.53
C ARG A 47 -20.06 -14.38 -5.75
N PRO A 48 -21.13 -13.63 -5.44
CA PRO A 48 -21.05 -12.19 -5.41
C PRO A 48 -20.15 -11.73 -4.27
N MET A 49 -19.50 -10.58 -4.45
CA MET A 49 -18.74 -9.89 -3.42
C MET A 49 -19.60 -8.76 -2.86
N VAL A 50 -19.83 -8.78 -1.56
CA VAL A 50 -20.55 -7.71 -0.85
C VAL A 50 -19.61 -6.58 -0.54
N MET A 51 -19.95 -5.36 -0.94
CA MET A 51 -19.20 -4.13 -0.65
C MET A 51 -19.90 -3.37 0.47
N LEU A 52 -19.12 -3.00 1.50
CA LEU A 52 -19.58 -2.25 2.65
C LEU A 52 -18.87 -0.89 2.67
N SER A 53 -19.62 0.21 2.83
CA SER A 53 -19.04 1.55 3.02
C SER A 53 -19.50 2.22 4.32
N ASP A 54 -20.43 1.61 5.02
CA ASP A 54 -20.90 2.06 6.34
C ASP A 54 -19.88 1.68 7.43
N PRO A 55 -19.44 2.64 8.31
CA PRO A 55 -18.47 2.36 9.37
C PRO A 55 -18.90 1.30 10.38
N GLU A 56 -20.19 1.23 10.74
CA GLU A 56 -20.68 0.24 11.68
C GLU A 56 -20.67 -1.17 11.08
N ALA A 57 -21.04 -1.30 9.81
CA ALA A 57 -20.93 -2.56 9.08
C ALA A 57 -19.46 -3.01 8.96
N ILE A 58 -18.54 -2.07 8.71
CA ILE A 58 -17.09 -2.32 8.64
C ILE A 58 -16.55 -2.68 10.03
N ARG A 59 -17.03 -2.01 11.08
CA ARG A 59 -16.70 -2.35 12.47
C ARG A 59 -17.12 -3.78 12.79
N ALA A 60 -18.37 -4.15 12.49
CA ALA A 60 -18.86 -5.49 12.71
C ALA A 60 -17.99 -6.54 11.99
N LEU A 61 -17.62 -6.29 10.72
CA LEU A 61 -16.73 -7.15 9.96
C LEU A 61 -15.34 -7.28 10.60
N TYR A 62 -14.74 -6.20 11.09
CA TYR A 62 -13.41 -6.22 11.66
C TYR A 62 -13.34 -6.74 13.10
N MET A 63 -14.45 -6.69 13.84
CA MET A 63 -14.56 -7.29 15.17
C MET A 63 -14.75 -8.82 15.11
N GLU A 64 -15.25 -9.35 13.99
CA GLU A 64 -15.29 -10.78 13.74
C GLU A 64 -13.89 -11.31 13.44
N HIS A 65 -13.39 -12.25 14.21
CA HIS A 65 -11.97 -12.66 14.18
C HIS A 65 -11.69 -13.87 13.30
N SER A 66 -12.72 -14.57 12.85
CA SER A 66 -12.61 -15.84 12.12
C SER A 66 -12.77 -15.70 10.62
N HIS A 67 -11.99 -14.79 9.98
CA HIS A 67 -12.09 -14.57 8.54
C HIS A 67 -11.08 -15.36 7.74
N GLY A 68 -11.57 -16.05 6.70
CA GLY A 68 -10.75 -16.55 5.61
C GLY A 68 -10.40 -15.47 4.58
N LEU A 69 -9.63 -15.87 3.59
CA LEU A 69 -9.26 -15.05 2.44
C LEU A 69 -10.15 -15.38 1.24
N PRO A 70 -10.55 -14.37 0.44
CA PRO A 70 -11.22 -14.63 -0.83
C PRO A 70 -10.33 -15.46 -1.76
N PRO A 71 -10.86 -16.43 -2.52
CA PRO A 71 -10.07 -17.32 -3.37
C PRO A 71 -9.21 -16.59 -4.40
N GLY A 72 -9.66 -15.46 -4.92
CA GLY A 72 -8.91 -14.67 -5.90
C GLY A 72 -7.57 -14.17 -5.36
N ARG A 73 -7.47 -13.91 -4.08
CA ARG A 73 -6.22 -13.48 -3.42
C ARG A 73 -5.18 -14.60 -3.41
N THR A 74 -5.60 -15.79 -3.03
CA THR A 74 -4.74 -16.98 -3.00
C THR A 74 -4.25 -17.35 -4.41
N LEU A 75 -5.15 -17.36 -5.39
CA LEU A 75 -4.81 -17.72 -6.77
C LEU A 75 -3.80 -16.76 -7.43
N THR A 76 -3.88 -15.46 -7.11
CA THR A 76 -3.02 -14.45 -7.76
C THR A 76 -1.69 -14.24 -7.04
N LEU A 77 -1.63 -14.35 -5.73
CA LEU A 77 -0.44 -14.03 -4.93
C LEU A 77 0.38 -15.25 -4.53
N MET A 78 -0.22 -16.41 -4.36
CA MET A 78 0.49 -17.63 -3.93
C MET A 78 1.66 -18.02 -4.85
N PRO A 79 1.56 -17.97 -6.19
CA PRO A 79 2.68 -18.32 -7.07
C PRO A 79 3.89 -17.39 -6.92
N ILE A 80 3.69 -16.19 -6.37
CA ILE A 80 4.71 -15.17 -6.20
C ILE A 80 5.26 -15.21 -4.77
N LEU A 81 4.37 -15.03 -3.79
CA LEU A 81 4.75 -14.83 -2.39
C LEU A 81 5.11 -16.14 -1.66
N GLY A 82 4.63 -17.27 -2.17
CA GLY A 82 4.74 -18.55 -1.48
C GLY A 82 3.61 -18.79 -0.46
N PRO A 83 3.38 -20.06 -0.08
CA PRO A 83 2.23 -20.46 0.75
C PRO A 83 2.34 -20.01 2.21
N ARG A 84 3.55 -19.70 2.70
CA ARG A 84 3.81 -19.28 4.08
C ARG A 84 3.79 -17.77 4.28
N SER A 85 3.53 -16.97 3.21
CA SER A 85 3.37 -15.53 3.31
C SER A 85 2.28 -15.14 4.30
N VAL A 86 2.57 -14.19 5.20
CA VAL A 86 1.58 -13.64 6.16
C VAL A 86 0.33 -13.10 5.48
N LEU A 87 0.40 -12.69 4.22
CA LEU A 87 -0.75 -12.24 3.43
C LEU A 87 -1.69 -13.38 3.03
N LEU A 88 -1.21 -14.63 3.01
CA LEU A 88 -1.95 -15.81 2.56
C LEU A 88 -2.32 -16.76 3.70
N LEU A 89 -1.67 -16.66 4.84
CA LEU A 89 -1.97 -17.44 6.02
C LEU A 89 -3.30 -17.02 6.66
N GLU A 90 -3.95 -17.95 7.34
CA GLU A 90 -5.22 -17.75 8.04
C GLU A 90 -5.12 -18.19 9.51
N GLY A 91 -6.12 -17.77 10.32
CA GLY A 91 -6.27 -18.21 11.70
C GLY A 91 -5.04 -17.97 12.58
N SER A 92 -4.73 -18.97 13.41
CA SER A 92 -3.60 -18.94 14.36
C SER A 92 -2.24 -18.83 13.68
N GLU A 93 -2.06 -19.48 12.54
CA GLU A 93 -0.81 -19.38 11.77
C GLU A 93 -0.50 -17.96 11.33
N HIS A 94 -1.53 -17.23 10.82
CA HIS A 94 -1.40 -15.83 10.48
C HIS A 94 -1.01 -14.99 11.71
N LEU A 95 -1.70 -15.19 12.83
CA LEU A 95 -1.46 -14.40 14.05
C LEU A 95 -0.07 -14.64 14.62
N ALA A 96 0.41 -15.88 14.62
CA ALA A 96 1.75 -16.22 15.09
C ALA A 96 2.84 -15.50 14.27
N ARG A 97 2.78 -15.58 12.92
CA ARG A 97 3.75 -14.89 12.06
C ARG A 97 3.64 -13.38 12.19
N ARG A 98 2.41 -12.85 12.22
CA ARG A 98 2.19 -11.42 12.43
C ARG A 98 2.83 -10.90 13.72
N ARG A 99 2.69 -11.62 14.83
CA ARG A 99 3.31 -11.25 16.13
C ARG A 99 4.84 -11.15 16.03
N LEU A 100 5.48 -12.10 15.33
CA LEU A 100 6.93 -12.08 15.14
C LEU A 100 7.41 -10.91 14.27
N MET A 101 6.59 -10.49 13.30
CA MET A 101 6.97 -9.42 12.37
C MET A 101 6.67 -8.01 12.92
N LEU A 102 5.68 -7.85 13.80
CA LEU A 102 5.24 -6.56 14.32
C LEU A 102 6.35 -5.69 14.92
N PRO A 103 7.28 -6.23 15.74
CA PRO A 103 8.34 -5.44 16.38
C PRO A 103 9.24 -4.70 15.39
N ALA A 104 9.41 -5.22 14.16
CA ALA A 104 10.20 -4.59 13.11
C ALA A 104 9.65 -3.23 12.65
N PHE A 105 8.35 -2.98 12.84
CA PHE A 105 7.63 -1.80 12.31
C PHE A 105 7.09 -0.88 13.39
N HIS A 106 7.55 -1.02 14.64
CA HIS A 106 7.07 -0.24 15.78
C HIS A 106 8.19 0.19 16.74
N GLY A 107 7.91 1.19 17.55
CA GLY A 107 8.77 1.63 18.65
C GLY A 107 10.06 2.32 18.21
N GLU A 108 11.14 2.09 18.96
CA GLU A 108 12.45 2.73 18.74
C GLU A 108 13.09 2.39 17.40
N ARG A 109 12.82 1.19 16.87
CA ARG A 109 13.34 0.77 15.56
C ARG A 109 12.93 1.69 14.42
N MET A 110 11.79 2.38 14.54
CA MET A 110 11.38 3.38 13.55
C MET A 110 12.39 4.54 13.43
N ARG A 111 13.09 4.87 14.54
CA ARG A 111 14.10 5.94 14.52
C ARG A 111 15.38 5.51 13.78
N SER A 112 15.78 4.24 13.88
CA SER A 112 16.97 3.74 13.16
C SER A 112 16.78 3.76 11.63
N TYR A 113 15.55 3.73 11.14
CA TYR A 113 15.27 3.83 9.71
C TYR A 113 15.31 5.25 9.16
N GLU A 114 15.32 6.30 10.02
CA GLU A 114 15.27 7.69 9.54
C GLU A 114 16.45 8.04 8.63
N GLY A 115 17.66 7.67 9.04
CA GLY A 115 18.85 7.86 8.23
C GLY A 115 18.77 7.13 6.89
N ILE A 116 18.27 5.89 6.89
CA ILE A 116 18.10 5.09 5.68
C ILE A 116 17.13 5.78 4.69
N VAL A 117 15.99 6.26 5.18
CA VAL A 117 14.97 6.93 4.36
C VAL A 117 15.49 8.26 3.81
N ARG A 118 16.13 9.07 4.67
CA ARG A 118 16.71 10.37 4.28
C ARG A 118 17.79 10.20 3.21
N ASP A 119 18.77 9.35 3.45
CA ASP A 119 19.83 9.07 2.50
C ASP A 119 19.31 8.55 1.14
N ALA A 120 18.28 7.70 1.15
CA ALA A 120 17.66 7.20 -0.08
C ALA A 120 16.93 8.34 -0.81
N ALA A 121 16.23 9.22 -0.08
CA ALA A 121 15.56 10.39 -0.64
C ALA A 121 16.57 11.36 -1.28
N GLU A 122 17.62 11.72 -0.56
CA GLU A 122 18.66 12.64 -1.04
C GLU A 122 19.36 12.11 -2.31
N ARG A 123 19.75 10.83 -2.32
CA ARG A 123 20.33 10.21 -3.53
C ARG A 123 19.38 10.22 -4.71
N GLN A 124 18.11 9.91 -4.47
CA GLN A 124 17.10 9.88 -5.52
C GLN A 124 16.85 11.29 -6.07
N ILE A 125 16.70 12.29 -5.20
CA ILE A 125 16.48 13.69 -5.55
C ILE A 125 17.68 14.25 -6.36
N ALA A 126 18.92 13.86 -6.03
CA ALA A 126 20.12 14.26 -6.76
C ALA A 126 20.11 13.79 -8.22
N SER A 127 19.42 12.69 -8.52
CA SER A 127 19.32 12.13 -9.88
C SER A 127 18.22 12.76 -10.75
N TRP A 128 17.35 13.62 -10.18
CA TRP A 128 16.22 14.15 -10.91
C TRP A 128 16.65 15.17 -11.96
N PRO A 129 16.18 15.07 -13.20
CA PRO A 129 16.44 16.08 -14.22
C PRO A 129 15.77 17.40 -13.83
N LEU A 130 16.56 18.47 -13.84
CA LEU A 130 16.06 19.82 -13.55
C LEU A 130 15.43 20.44 -14.79
N GLU A 131 14.39 21.27 -14.61
CA GLU A 131 13.68 22.06 -15.64
C GLU A 131 13.03 21.22 -16.75
N GLN A 132 13.03 19.89 -16.63
CA GLN A 132 12.40 18.99 -17.59
C GLN A 132 11.20 18.26 -16.96
N PRO A 133 10.15 17.98 -17.77
CA PRO A 133 9.05 17.16 -17.30
C PRO A 133 9.49 15.73 -16.99
N LEU A 134 9.14 15.23 -15.80
CA LEU A 134 9.32 13.85 -15.43
C LEU A 134 8.03 13.27 -14.82
N ALA A 135 7.88 11.95 -14.87
CA ALA A 135 6.86 11.22 -14.09
C ALA A 135 7.47 10.86 -12.74
N LEU A 136 6.88 11.38 -11.65
CA LEU A 136 7.45 11.25 -10.31
C LEU A 136 7.34 9.81 -9.74
N HIS A 137 6.26 9.10 -10.07
CA HIS A 137 5.98 7.77 -9.51
C HIS A 137 7.12 6.74 -9.69
N PRO A 138 7.76 6.58 -10.88
CA PRO A 138 8.92 5.70 -11.01
C PRO A 138 10.09 6.06 -10.11
N TYR A 139 10.33 7.34 -9.86
CA TYR A 139 11.38 7.79 -8.93
C TYR A 139 11.01 7.47 -7.49
N MET A 140 9.73 7.60 -7.11
CA MET A 140 9.26 7.17 -5.80
C MET A 140 9.37 5.64 -5.64
N GLN A 141 9.09 4.86 -6.68
CA GLN A 141 9.30 3.41 -6.67
C GLN A 141 10.77 3.04 -6.45
N ALA A 142 11.70 3.70 -7.12
CA ALA A 142 13.14 3.45 -6.94
C ALA A 142 13.59 3.82 -5.51
N LEU A 143 13.10 4.95 -4.96
CA LEU A 143 13.38 5.40 -3.61
C LEU A 143 12.88 4.38 -2.57
N THR A 144 11.59 4.06 -2.59
CA THR A 144 10.98 3.16 -1.61
C THR A 144 11.49 1.73 -1.71
N LEU A 145 11.91 1.29 -2.91
CA LEU A 145 12.61 0.02 -3.08
C LEU A 145 13.99 0.03 -2.42
N ASP A 146 14.75 1.11 -2.54
CA ASP A 146 16.04 1.25 -1.87
C ASP A 146 15.87 1.26 -0.34
N VAL A 147 14.87 1.97 0.16
CA VAL A 147 14.53 2.01 1.59
C VAL A 147 14.21 0.62 2.11
N ILE A 148 13.27 -0.10 1.49
CA ILE A 148 12.85 -1.41 1.99
C ILE A 148 13.97 -2.46 1.89
N LEU A 149 14.79 -2.43 0.84
CA LEU A 149 15.95 -3.33 0.73
C LEU A 149 16.95 -3.09 1.85
N ARG A 150 17.22 -1.82 2.20
CA ARG A 150 18.13 -1.48 3.31
C ARG A 150 17.52 -1.82 4.67
N ALA A 151 16.23 -1.54 4.88
CA ALA A 151 15.55 -1.89 6.11
C ALA A 151 15.48 -3.40 6.33
N VAL A 152 15.30 -4.18 5.24
CA VAL A 152 15.18 -5.64 5.29
C VAL A 152 16.53 -6.32 5.48
N PHE A 153 17.56 -5.90 4.76
CA PHE A 153 18.87 -6.60 4.72
C PHE A 153 20.02 -5.82 5.38
N GLY A 154 19.77 -4.60 5.83
CA GLY A 154 20.87 -3.72 6.23
C GLY A 154 21.71 -3.28 5.01
N VAL A 155 22.92 -2.85 5.28
CA VAL A 155 23.91 -2.49 4.25
C VAL A 155 24.73 -3.72 3.89
N SER A 156 24.10 -4.74 3.31
CA SER A 156 24.80 -5.95 2.87
C SER A 156 25.05 -5.93 1.35
N ASP A 157 25.61 -6.97 0.82
CA ASP A 157 26.11 -7.16 -0.54
C ASP A 157 25.53 -6.24 -1.63
N ALA A 158 26.37 -5.33 -2.15
CA ALA A 158 25.98 -4.35 -3.17
C ALA A 158 25.48 -5.02 -4.47
N GLU A 159 26.05 -6.17 -4.85
CA GLU A 159 25.68 -6.92 -6.04
C GLU A 159 24.29 -7.56 -5.89
N ARG A 160 24.04 -8.22 -4.77
CA ARG A 160 22.73 -8.81 -4.48
C ARG A 160 21.64 -7.74 -4.44
N GLY A 161 21.92 -6.61 -3.77
CA GLY A 161 21.02 -5.47 -3.73
C GLY A 161 20.73 -4.90 -5.12
N ARG A 162 21.73 -4.81 -5.99
CA ARG A 162 21.57 -4.37 -7.39
C ARG A 162 20.64 -5.32 -8.15
N ARG A 163 20.89 -6.64 -8.08
CA ARG A 163 20.07 -7.65 -8.75
C ARG A 163 18.61 -7.64 -8.25
N LEU A 164 18.38 -7.49 -6.96
CA LEU A 164 17.02 -7.37 -6.41
C LEU A 164 16.32 -6.11 -6.94
N ARG A 165 17.01 -4.95 -7.04
CA ARG A 165 16.44 -3.73 -7.63
C ARG A 165 16.05 -3.90 -9.11
N GLU A 166 16.72 -4.79 -9.83
CA GLU A 166 16.38 -5.12 -11.22
C GLU A 166 15.20 -6.10 -11.32
N GLN A 167 15.18 -7.14 -10.48
CA GLN A 167 14.22 -8.24 -10.61
C GLN A 167 12.85 -7.94 -9.98
N LEU A 168 12.81 -7.23 -8.85
CA LEU A 168 11.53 -6.94 -8.17
C LEU A 168 10.57 -6.09 -9.02
N PRO A 169 10.98 -4.99 -9.68
CA PRO A 169 10.12 -4.27 -10.61
C PRO A 169 9.69 -5.10 -11.81
N ARG A 170 10.56 -6.01 -12.31
CA ARG A 170 10.21 -6.94 -13.40
C ARG A 170 9.12 -7.91 -12.97
N LEU A 171 9.22 -8.48 -11.77
CA LEU A 171 8.21 -9.36 -11.19
C LEU A 171 6.85 -8.67 -11.11
N LEU A 172 6.82 -7.45 -10.58
CA LEU A 172 5.60 -6.65 -10.47
C LEU A 172 5.03 -6.28 -11.84
N GLY A 173 5.87 -5.86 -12.78
CA GLY A 173 5.46 -5.53 -14.15
C GLY A 173 4.83 -6.73 -14.88
N LEU A 174 5.43 -7.92 -14.74
CA LEU A 174 4.89 -9.15 -15.31
C LEU A 174 3.54 -9.51 -14.67
N SER A 175 3.44 -9.46 -13.34
CA SER A 175 2.20 -9.77 -12.63
C SER A 175 1.05 -8.79 -12.94
N ALA A 176 1.37 -7.54 -13.28
CA ALA A 176 0.40 -6.51 -13.65
C ALA A 176 -0.11 -6.61 -15.08
N SER A 177 0.57 -7.39 -15.92
CA SER A 177 0.29 -7.44 -17.36
C SER A 177 -1.11 -8.00 -17.66
N ALA A 178 -1.96 -7.17 -18.27
CA ALA A 178 -3.26 -7.62 -18.79
C ALA A 178 -3.10 -8.78 -19.81
N GLY A 179 -2.00 -8.77 -20.57
CA GLY A 179 -1.66 -9.85 -21.49
C GLY A 179 -1.40 -11.16 -20.77
N LEU A 180 -0.72 -11.16 -19.61
CA LEU A 180 -0.53 -12.37 -18.80
C LEU A 180 -1.86 -12.87 -18.24
N GLN A 181 -2.68 -11.98 -17.69
CA GLN A 181 -4.01 -12.36 -17.16
C GLN A 181 -4.89 -12.97 -18.24
N LEU A 182 -4.88 -12.40 -19.45
CA LEU A 182 -5.59 -12.95 -20.61
C LEU A 182 -5.02 -14.31 -21.05
N ARG A 183 -3.69 -14.45 -21.11
CA ARG A 183 -3.02 -15.72 -21.47
C ARG A 183 -3.30 -16.82 -20.44
N VAL A 184 -3.31 -16.52 -19.15
CA VAL A 184 -3.70 -17.47 -18.10
C VAL A 184 -5.15 -17.90 -18.26
N LEU A 185 -6.05 -16.98 -18.62
CA LEU A 185 -7.45 -17.30 -18.88
C LEU A 185 -7.62 -18.18 -20.13
N LEU A 186 -6.88 -17.89 -21.20
CA LEU A 186 -6.93 -18.63 -22.46
C LEU A 186 -6.19 -19.97 -22.41
N SER A 187 -5.08 -20.09 -21.69
CA SER A 187 -4.29 -21.32 -21.58
C SER A 187 -5.09 -22.46 -20.94
N ARG A 188 -5.99 -22.15 -20.02
CA ARG A 188 -6.95 -23.12 -19.46
C ARG A 188 -7.87 -23.73 -20.52
N ARG A 189 -8.10 -23.02 -21.62
CA ARG A 189 -8.95 -23.48 -22.75
C ARG A 189 -8.15 -24.10 -23.90
N LEU A 190 -6.93 -23.62 -24.14
CA LEU A 190 -6.18 -23.93 -25.38
C LEU A 190 -5.02 -24.91 -25.20
N ARG A 191 -4.70 -25.35 -23.97
CA ARG A 191 -3.60 -26.30 -23.67
C ARG A 191 -2.23 -25.91 -24.29
N GLN A 192 -1.97 -24.61 -24.54
CA GLN A 192 -0.74 -24.14 -25.17
C GLN A 192 0.17 -23.49 -24.16
N GLY A 193 1.36 -24.06 -23.91
CA GLY A 193 2.48 -23.49 -23.16
C GLY A 193 2.17 -23.10 -21.69
N ASP A 194 3.18 -22.86 -20.90
CA ASP A 194 3.04 -22.29 -19.56
C ASP A 194 3.02 -20.76 -19.64
N PRO A 195 1.86 -20.09 -19.45
CA PRO A 195 1.79 -18.64 -19.50
C PRO A 195 2.57 -17.95 -18.36
N LEU A 196 2.96 -18.71 -17.33
CA LEU A 196 3.65 -18.23 -16.14
C LEU A 196 5.17 -18.48 -16.18
N GLU A 197 5.72 -19.02 -17.27
CA GLU A 197 7.14 -19.39 -17.40
C GLU A 197 8.07 -18.20 -17.05
N ARG A 198 7.88 -17.05 -17.70
CA ARG A 198 8.68 -15.84 -17.42
C ARG A 198 8.53 -15.34 -15.98
N LEU A 199 7.33 -15.46 -15.42
CA LEU A 199 7.09 -15.09 -14.02
C LEU A 199 7.86 -16.03 -13.09
N ARG A 200 7.89 -17.33 -13.42
CA ARG A 200 8.61 -18.36 -12.67
C ARG A 200 10.12 -18.13 -12.73
N GLU A 201 10.68 -17.84 -13.91
CA GLU A 201 12.12 -17.53 -14.06
C GLU A 201 12.56 -16.38 -13.16
N VAL A 202 11.83 -15.25 -13.19
CA VAL A 202 12.12 -14.10 -12.36
C VAL A 202 11.96 -14.42 -10.88
N THR A 203 10.93 -15.20 -10.51
CA THR A 203 10.72 -15.60 -9.11
C THR A 203 11.83 -16.52 -8.62
N LEU A 204 12.29 -17.48 -9.44
CA LEU A 204 13.40 -18.37 -9.09
C LEU A 204 14.72 -17.61 -8.90
N GLU A 205 14.97 -16.58 -9.68
CA GLU A 205 16.17 -15.74 -9.50
C GLU A 205 16.10 -14.96 -8.18
N ILE A 206 14.95 -14.36 -7.88
CA ILE A 206 14.73 -13.70 -6.58
C ILE A 206 14.89 -14.69 -5.43
N ASP A 207 14.37 -15.91 -5.56
CA ASP A 207 14.50 -16.97 -4.55
C ASP A 207 15.96 -17.31 -4.26
N ARG A 208 16.79 -17.45 -5.30
CA ARG A 208 18.22 -17.69 -5.13
C ARG A 208 18.91 -16.57 -4.35
N LEU A 209 18.57 -15.31 -4.67
CA LEU A 209 19.13 -14.15 -3.99
C LEU A 209 18.72 -14.08 -2.51
N LEU A 210 17.44 -14.33 -2.21
CA LEU A 210 16.92 -14.30 -0.84
C LEU A 210 17.43 -15.47 0.01
N LEU A 211 17.37 -16.69 -0.54
CA LEU A 211 17.86 -17.88 0.17
C LEU A 211 19.37 -17.85 0.35
N GLY A 212 20.11 -17.30 -0.62
CA GLY A 212 21.55 -17.08 -0.48
C GLY A 212 21.90 -16.15 0.68
N GLU A 213 21.18 -15.01 0.81
CA GLU A 213 21.37 -14.09 1.94
C GLU A 213 21.07 -14.76 3.29
N ILE A 214 19.97 -15.51 3.36
CA ILE A 214 19.58 -16.24 4.58
C ILE A 214 20.67 -17.25 4.98
N ALA A 215 21.17 -18.03 4.02
CA ALA A 215 22.19 -19.04 4.26
C ALA A 215 23.52 -18.44 4.73
N GLU A 216 23.99 -17.38 4.08
CA GLU A 216 25.20 -16.65 4.47
C GLU A 216 25.09 -16.09 5.88
N ARG A 217 23.96 -15.45 6.19
CA ARG A 217 23.72 -14.86 7.50
C ARG A 217 23.64 -15.90 8.62
N ARG A 218 23.07 -17.09 8.33
CA ARG A 218 23.11 -18.22 9.27
C ARG A 218 24.54 -18.74 9.49
N ALA A 219 25.34 -18.81 8.43
CA ALA A 219 26.73 -19.24 8.52
C ALA A 219 27.60 -18.25 9.31
N GLU A 220 27.35 -16.94 9.21
CA GLU A 220 28.01 -15.92 10.02
C GLU A 220 27.71 -16.06 11.52
N GLY A 221 26.51 -16.52 11.89
CA GLY A 221 26.08 -16.76 13.27
C GLY A 221 25.93 -15.53 14.16
N ARG A 222 26.14 -14.32 13.62
CA ARG A 222 26.10 -13.04 14.35
C ARG A 222 24.93 -12.15 13.96
N PHE A 223 23.81 -12.75 13.55
CA PHE A 223 22.64 -11.98 13.13
C PHE A 223 21.98 -11.19 14.27
N GLU A 224 22.16 -11.59 15.52
CA GLU A 224 21.63 -10.87 16.70
C GLU A 224 22.29 -9.49 16.91
N GLU A 225 23.48 -9.27 16.36
CA GLU A 225 24.20 -7.99 16.42
C GLU A 225 23.68 -6.97 15.39
N ARG A 226 22.76 -7.38 14.50
CA ARG A 226 22.23 -6.56 13.39
C ARG A 226 20.83 -6.05 13.71
N GLU A 227 20.50 -4.87 13.22
CA GLU A 227 19.20 -4.22 13.44
C GLU A 227 18.22 -4.39 12.28
N ASP A 228 18.63 -5.03 11.19
CA ASP A 228 17.77 -5.23 10.02
C ASP A 228 16.64 -6.26 10.28
N ILE A 229 15.59 -6.17 9.43
CA ILE A 229 14.38 -6.99 9.60
C ILE A 229 14.68 -8.49 9.43
N LEU A 230 15.54 -8.88 8.49
CA LEU A 230 15.89 -10.29 8.30
C LEU A 230 16.53 -10.87 9.57
N SER A 231 17.51 -10.18 10.13
CA SER A 231 18.19 -10.61 11.36
C SER A 231 17.23 -10.74 12.53
N LEU A 232 16.30 -9.80 12.65
CA LEU A 232 15.26 -9.83 13.66
C LEU A 232 14.33 -11.05 13.49
N LEU A 233 13.91 -11.35 12.25
CA LEU A 233 13.06 -12.51 11.96
C LEU A 233 13.80 -13.84 12.17
N MET A 234 15.11 -13.89 11.90
CA MET A 234 15.94 -15.08 12.17
C MET A 234 16.09 -15.38 13.66
N GLY A 235 16.16 -14.34 14.50
CA GLY A 235 16.23 -14.48 15.96
C GLY A 235 14.86 -14.69 16.61
N ALA A 236 13.77 -14.40 15.93
CA ALA A 236 12.43 -14.49 16.50
C ALA A 236 11.99 -15.94 16.73
N ARG A 237 11.30 -16.17 17.85
CA ARG A 237 10.79 -17.49 18.24
C ARG A 237 9.28 -17.48 18.38
N PHE A 238 8.65 -18.57 17.97
CA PHE A 238 7.25 -18.84 18.26
C PHE A 238 7.03 -19.19 19.74
N GLU A 239 5.78 -19.24 20.17
CA GLU A 239 5.42 -19.61 21.55
C GLU A 239 5.88 -21.02 21.94
N ASP A 240 6.05 -21.94 20.97
CA ASP A 240 6.59 -23.30 21.12
C ASP A 240 8.12 -23.37 20.98
N ASP A 241 8.82 -22.23 21.06
CA ASP A 241 10.26 -22.07 20.89
C ASP A 241 10.79 -22.40 19.47
N GLY A 242 9.92 -22.65 18.52
CA GLY A 242 10.27 -22.85 17.10
C GLY A 242 10.73 -21.56 16.44
N GLN A 243 11.51 -21.68 15.36
CA GLN A 243 11.95 -20.57 14.50
C GLN A 243 11.35 -20.68 13.11
N MET A 244 11.33 -19.58 12.38
CA MET A 244 10.97 -19.62 10.96
C MET A 244 11.99 -20.42 10.15
N SER A 245 11.53 -21.34 9.32
CA SER A 245 12.36 -22.01 8.32
C SER A 245 12.84 -21.02 7.25
N ASP A 246 13.91 -21.35 6.51
CA ASP A 246 14.44 -20.52 5.45
C ASP A 246 13.40 -20.22 4.37
N ARG A 247 12.52 -21.17 4.08
CA ARG A 247 11.39 -20.98 3.15
C ARG A 247 10.35 -20.02 3.71
N GLU A 248 10.03 -20.08 4.99
CA GLU A 248 9.14 -19.12 5.63
C GLU A 248 9.76 -17.73 5.65
N LEU A 249 11.04 -17.59 6.01
CA LEU A 249 11.77 -16.33 5.93
C LEU A 249 11.71 -15.74 4.51
N ARG A 250 12.02 -16.56 3.49
CA ARG A 250 11.91 -16.15 2.08
C ARG A 250 10.52 -15.61 1.74
N ASP A 251 9.45 -16.31 2.15
CA ASP A 251 8.07 -15.90 1.86
C ASP A 251 7.71 -14.58 2.55
N GLN A 252 8.16 -14.38 3.81
CA GLN A 252 7.97 -13.12 4.50
C GLN A 252 8.78 -11.98 3.88
N LEU A 253 10.06 -12.22 3.56
CA LEU A 253 10.93 -11.21 2.94
C LEU A 253 10.37 -10.72 1.60
N LEU A 254 9.98 -11.66 0.72
CA LEU A 254 9.39 -11.28 -0.56
C LEU A 254 8.06 -10.55 -0.38
N THR A 255 7.28 -10.94 0.63
CA THR A 255 6.05 -10.23 0.99
C THR A 255 6.32 -8.79 1.39
N LEU A 256 7.30 -8.56 2.27
CA LEU A 256 7.67 -7.22 2.72
C LEU A 256 8.22 -6.37 1.58
N LEU A 257 9.09 -6.93 0.75
CA LEU A 257 9.68 -6.24 -0.41
C LEU A 257 8.61 -5.79 -1.41
N LEU A 258 7.65 -6.66 -1.74
CA LEU A 258 6.60 -6.32 -2.71
C LEU A 258 5.53 -5.40 -2.13
N ALA A 259 5.14 -5.61 -0.87
CA ALA A 259 4.10 -4.80 -0.23
C ALA A 259 4.61 -3.41 0.16
N GLY A 260 5.87 -3.27 0.57
CA GLY A 260 6.42 -2.05 1.15
C GLY A 260 6.72 -0.96 0.12
N HIS A 261 7.29 -1.30 -1.05
CA HIS A 261 7.75 -0.27 -1.96
C HIS A 261 6.66 0.30 -2.88
N GLU A 262 5.88 -0.53 -3.56
CA GLU A 262 4.89 -0.06 -4.54
C GLU A 262 3.78 0.78 -3.90
N THR A 263 3.34 0.40 -2.70
CA THR A 263 2.23 1.09 -2.02
C THR A 263 2.65 2.47 -1.51
N THR A 264 3.80 2.58 -0.86
CA THR A 264 4.31 3.88 -0.36
C THR A 264 4.70 4.81 -1.51
N ALA A 265 5.32 4.29 -2.57
CA ALA A 265 5.62 5.07 -3.78
C ALA A 265 4.35 5.66 -4.42
N THR A 266 3.28 4.87 -4.49
CA THR A 266 2.00 5.32 -5.01
C THR A 266 1.37 6.38 -4.11
N ALA A 267 1.41 6.20 -2.79
CA ALA A 267 0.92 7.19 -1.82
C ALA A 267 1.68 8.52 -1.94
N LEU A 268 3.00 8.49 -2.03
CA LEU A 268 3.84 9.68 -2.24
C LEU A 268 3.49 10.40 -3.56
N ALA A 269 3.38 9.65 -4.66
CA ALA A 269 3.02 10.23 -5.95
C ALA A 269 1.65 10.92 -5.91
N TRP A 270 0.66 10.33 -5.22
CA TRP A 270 -0.65 10.94 -5.01
C TRP A 270 -0.59 12.18 -4.11
N THR A 271 0.21 12.15 -3.05
CA THR A 271 0.38 13.31 -2.16
C THR A 271 0.96 14.49 -2.92
N PHE A 272 1.98 14.26 -3.75
CA PHE A 272 2.54 15.32 -4.61
C PHE A 272 1.54 15.81 -5.64
N ASP A 273 0.74 14.96 -6.31
CA ASP A 273 -0.30 15.42 -7.25
C ASP A 273 -1.30 16.33 -6.55
N LEU A 274 -1.75 15.97 -5.35
CA LEU A 274 -2.67 16.78 -4.56
C LEU A 274 -2.05 18.11 -4.13
N LEU A 275 -0.85 18.09 -3.56
CA LEU A 275 -0.15 19.31 -3.10
C LEU A 275 0.07 20.31 -4.24
N LEU A 276 0.54 19.83 -5.39
CA LEU A 276 0.83 20.69 -6.55
C LEU A 276 -0.41 21.33 -7.17
N ARG A 277 -1.60 20.82 -6.86
CA ARG A 277 -2.89 21.38 -7.30
C ARG A 277 -3.57 22.23 -6.23
N HIS A 278 -2.98 22.29 -5.04
CA HIS A 278 -3.48 23.09 -3.91
C HIS A 278 -2.36 24.00 -3.39
N PRO A 279 -2.05 25.10 -4.09
CA PRO A 279 -0.89 25.95 -3.76
C PRO A 279 -0.88 26.50 -2.35
N ALA A 280 -2.04 26.83 -1.77
CA ALA A 280 -2.14 27.31 -0.41
C ALA A 280 -1.72 26.22 0.62
N THR A 281 -2.18 24.98 0.41
CA THR A 281 -1.76 23.84 1.24
C THR A 281 -0.27 23.57 1.10
N LEU A 282 0.26 23.60 -0.14
CA LEU A 282 1.70 23.42 -0.39
C LEU A 282 2.54 24.49 0.30
N ALA A 283 2.13 25.76 0.20
CA ALA A 283 2.83 26.87 0.83
C ALA A 283 2.86 26.73 2.37
N ARG A 284 1.72 26.40 2.99
CA ARG A 284 1.62 26.15 4.43
C ARG A 284 2.51 24.99 4.88
N LEU A 285 2.45 23.86 4.16
CA LEU A 285 3.29 22.69 4.44
C LEU A 285 4.79 23.03 4.31
N THR A 286 5.15 23.77 3.26
CA THR A 286 6.54 24.18 3.04
C THR A 286 7.04 25.07 4.19
N ALA A 287 6.21 25.97 4.70
CA ALA A 287 6.55 26.82 5.85
C ALA A 287 6.81 25.97 7.11
N GLU A 288 5.92 25.00 7.43
CA GLU A 288 6.12 24.09 8.56
C GLU A 288 7.43 23.29 8.42
N VAL A 289 7.72 22.78 7.20
CA VAL A 289 8.96 22.04 6.92
C VAL A 289 10.21 22.91 7.10
N ASP A 290 10.14 24.19 6.74
CA ASP A 290 11.24 25.15 6.90
C ASP A 290 11.47 25.53 8.37
N GLU A 291 10.40 25.69 9.14
CA GLU A 291 10.47 25.94 10.58
C GLU A 291 11.04 24.77 11.35
N GLY A 292 10.76 23.54 10.92
CA GLY A 292 11.35 22.29 11.46
C GLY A 292 10.95 21.95 12.90
N SER A 293 10.01 22.69 13.49
CA SER A 293 9.62 22.57 14.90
C SER A 293 8.55 21.52 15.16
N GLN A 294 7.67 21.27 14.18
CA GLN A 294 6.52 20.37 14.27
C GLN A 294 6.30 19.67 12.94
N ASP A 295 5.47 18.62 12.93
CA ASP A 295 5.07 17.89 11.73
C ASP A 295 3.55 17.60 11.71
N GLU A 296 2.78 18.42 12.43
CA GLU A 296 1.35 18.21 12.62
C GLU A 296 0.58 18.41 11.31
N TYR A 297 0.86 19.49 10.60
CA TYR A 297 0.23 19.75 9.31
C TYR A 297 0.68 18.75 8.25
N LEU A 298 1.94 18.35 8.27
CA LEU A 298 2.45 17.29 7.40
C LEU A 298 1.71 15.96 7.60
N ARG A 299 1.46 15.58 8.86
CA ARG A 299 0.65 14.38 9.17
C ARG A 299 -0.79 14.51 8.67
N ALA A 300 -1.39 15.68 8.84
CA ALA A 300 -2.72 15.99 8.33
C ALA A 300 -2.77 15.90 6.79
N VAL A 301 -1.77 16.40 6.09
CA VAL A 301 -1.62 16.29 4.63
C VAL A 301 -1.52 14.82 4.19
N ILE A 302 -0.71 14.02 4.87
CA ILE A 302 -0.57 12.57 4.57
C ILE A 302 -1.91 11.86 4.80
N ALA A 303 -2.56 12.11 5.93
CA ALA A 303 -3.83 11.48 6.28
C ALA A 303 -4.94 11.81 5.26
N GLU A 304 -5.05 13.08 4.86
CA GLU A 304 -6.02 13.53 3.86
C GLU A 304 -5.70 12.98 2.46
N SER A 305 -4.42 12.88 2.11
CA SER A 305 -3.99 12.27 0.85
C SER A 305 -4.40 10.79 0.80
N LEU A 306 -4.17 10.04 1.86
CA LEU A 306 -4.56 8.63 1.97
C LEU A 306 -6.08 8.44 2.02
N ARG A 307 -6.83 9.41 2.57
CA ARG A 307 -8.28 9.42 2.51
C ARG A 307 -8.78 9.58 1.08
N LEU A 308 -8.31 10.62 0.40
CA LEU A 308 -8.79 11.01 -0.93
C LEU A 308 -8.21 10.17 -2.06
N ARG A 309 -7.07 9.52 -1.83
CA ARG A 309 -6.36 8.65 -2.78
C ARG A 309 -5.91 7.35 -2.10
N PRO A 310 -6.87 6.53 -1.62
CA PRO A 310 -6.51 5.26 -1.01
C PRO A 310 -5.80 4.38 -2.05
N VAL A 311 -4.59 3.95 -1.72
CA VAL A 311 -3.74 3.16 -2.63
C VAL A 311 -4.38 1.80 -2.91
N VAL A 312 -4.92 1.16 -1.88
CA VAL A 312 -5.66 -0.11 -2.00
C VAL A 312 -7.13 0.17 -1.71
N PRO A 313 -8.01 0.08 -2.72
CA PRO A 313 -9.40 0.49 -2.56
C PRO A 313 -10.29 -0.52 -1.84
N LEU A 314 -9.84 -1.77 -1.70
CA LEU A 314 -10.61 -2.89 -1.15
C LEU A 314 -9.74 -3.80 -0.28
N ALA A 315 -10.32 -4.34 0.79
CA ALA A 315 -9.67 -5.30 1.70
C ALA A 315 -10.54 -6.52 1.97
N GLY A 316 -10.74 -7.37 0.94
CA GLY A 316 -11.65 -8.50 0.96
C GLY A 316 -11.42 -9.51 2.08
N ARG A 317 -12.52 -10.08 2.57
CA ARG A 317 -12.60 -11.15 3.57
C ARG A 317 -13.61 -12.20 3.10
N ARG A 318 -13.44 -13.43 3.55
CA ARG A 318 -14.47 -14.47 3.48
C ARG A 318 -15.00 -14.71 4.88
N LEU A 319 -16.31 -14.62 5.07
CA LEU A 319 -16.93 -14.84 6.37
C LEU A 319 -16.83 -16.31 6.76
N ALA A 320 -16.34 -16.58 7.98
CA ALA A 320 -16.38 -17.90 8.57
C ALA A 320 -17.73 -18.19 9.24
N THR A 321 -18.37 -17.15 9.77
CA THR A 321 -19.68 -17.18 10.42
C THR A 321 -20.63 -16.20 9.77
N GLU A 322 -21.89 -16.21 10.17
CA GLU A 322 -22.90 -15.23 9.75
C GLU A 322 -22.53 -13.84 10.27
N LEU A 323 -22.68 -12.81 9.42
CA LEU A 323 -22.48 -11.41 9.80
C LEU A 323 -23.76 -10.60 9.57
N ARG A 324 -24.24 -9.91 10.61
CA ARG A 324 -25.34 -8.95 10.50
C ARG A 324 -24.80 -7.54 10.28
N THR A 325 -25.34 -6.84 9.28
CA THR A 325 -24.94 -5.48 8.93
C THR A 325 -26.15 -4.68 8.46
N GLY A 326 -26.65 -3.78 9.32
CA GLY A 326 -27.91 -3.08 9.07
C GLY A 326 -29.08 -4.05 8.93
N GLU A 327 -29.80 -3.96 7.83
CA GLU A 327 -30.94 -4.85 7.51
C GLU A 327 -30.52 -6.19 6.89
N TRP A 328 -29.21 -6.39 6.59
CA TRP A 328 -28.72 -7.56 5.87
C TRP A 328 -28.13 -8.61 6.80
N THR A 329 -28.37 -9.86 6.47
CA THR A 329 -27.75 -11.01 7.14
C THR A 329 -26.94 -11.80 6.12
N LEU A 330 -25.62 -11.65 6.21
CA LEU A 330 -24.66 -12.26 5.30
C LEU A 330 -24.27 -13.65 5.82
N PRO A 331 -24.56 -14.74 5.10
CA PRO A 331 -24.25 -16.09 5.57
C PRO A 331 -22.74 -16.35 5.57
N ALA A 332 -22.32 -17.36 6.35
CA ALA A 332 -20.95 -17.90 6.28
C ALA A 332 -20.56 -18.24 4.83
N GLY A 333 -19.28 -18.02 4.49
CA GLY A 333 -18.73 -18.21 3.15
C GLY A 333 -19.01 -17.07 2.17
N THR A 334 -19.67 -15.98 2.59
CA THR A 334 -19.84 -14.76 1.79
C THR A 334 -18.51 -14.03 1.67
N ASP A 335 -18.15 -13.61 0.44
CA ASP A 335 -17.03 -12.71 0.22
C ASP A 335 -17.49 -11.26 0.47
N VAL A 336 -16.86 -10.61 1.46
CA VAL A 336 -17.21 -9.26 1.90
C VAL A 336 -15.98 -8.36 1.82
N THR A 337 -16.15 -7.11 1.45
CA THR A 337 -15.05 -6.16 1.38
C THR A 337 -15.47 -4.76 1.83
N PRO A 338 -14.74 -4.13 2.75
CA PRO A 338 -14.80 -2.70 2.93
C PRO A 338 -14.43 -1.99 1.62
N ALA A 339 -15.34 -1.14 1.14
CA ALA A 339 -15.10 -0.28 -0.01
C ALA A 339 -14.46 1.02 0.47
N ILE A 340 -13.14 0.99 0.69
CA ILE A 340 -12.37 2.05 1.35
C ILE A 340 -12.63 3.41 0.71
N TRP A 341 -12.61 3.49 -0.63
CA TRP A 341 -12.94 4.72 -1.35
C TRP A 341 -14.33 5.26 -0.98
N LEU A 342 -15.37 4.40 -0.99
CA LEU A 342 -16.73 4.83 -0.68
C LEU A 342 -16.87 5.29 0.77
N THR A 343 -16.24 4.60 1.72
CA THR A 343 -16.19 5.01 3.13
C THR A 343 -15.53 6.38 3.27
N HIS A 344 -14.40 6.59 2.63
CA HIS A 344 -13.64 7.83 2.68
C HIS A 344 -14.31 9.00 1.95
N THR A 345 -15.31 8.74 1.12
CA THR A 345 -16.08 9.75 0.38
C THR A 345 -17.53 9.86 0.84
N ARG A 346 -17.85 9.42 2.05
CA ARG A 346 -19.16 9.62 2.69
C ARG A 346 -19.31 11.07 3.14
N ALA A 347 -20.42 11.72 2.76
CA ALA A 347 -20.69 13.11 3.12
C ALA A 347 -21.07 13.28 4.60
N ASP A 348 -21.62 12.24 5.22
CA ASP A 348 -21.95 12.21 6.65
C ASP A 348 -20.71 12.11 7.56
N LEU A 349 -19.61 11.57 7.05
CA LEU A 349 -18.31 11.51 7.75
C LEU A 349 -17.40 12.68 7.40
N TYR A 350 -17.43 13.10 6.15
CA TYR A 350 -16.51 14.09 5.58
C TYR A 350 -17.29 15.16 4.83
N PRO A 351 -17.57 16.32 5.43
CA PRO A 351 -18.09 17.47 4.70
C PRO A 351 -17.20 17.78 3.49
N GLU A 352 -17.81 18.04 2.33
CA GLU A 352 -17.10 18.21 1.05
C GLU A 352 -16.14 17.03 0.76
N PRO A 353 -16.65 15.80 0.63
CA PRO A 353 -15.84 14.58 0.69
C PRO A 353 -14.82 14.45 -0.45
N TYR A 354 -14.97 15.19 -1.54
CA TYR A 354 -14.06 15.19 -2.68
C TYR A 354 -13.02 16.31 -2.65
N SER A 355 -13.15 17.25 -1.70
CA SER A 355 -12.19 18.35 -1.51
C SER A 355 -10.98 17.87 -0.73
N PHE A 356 -9.78 18.29 -1.15
CA PHE A 356 -8.53 18.07 -0.43
C PHE A 356 -8.38 19.13 0.66
N ARG A 357 -8.65 18.76 1.89
CA ARG A 357 -8.67 19.65 3.06
C ARG A 357 -7.98 18.97 4.24
N PRO A 358 -6.66 19.09 4.36
CA PRO A 358 -5.88 18.53 5.48
C PRO A 358 -6.35 18.98 6.87
N GLU A 359 -6.88 20.19 6.98
CA GLU A 359 -7.36 20.81 8.21
C GLU A 359 -8.37 19.95 8.95
N ARG A 360 -9.16 19.12 8.25
CA ARG A 360 -10.11 18.19 8.89
C ARG A 360 -9.45 17.20 9.85
N PHE A 361 -8.17 16.89 9.64
CA PHE A 361 -7.39 16.03 10.53
C PHE A 361 -6.73 16.76 11.69
N LEU A 362 -6.77 18.11 11.69
CA LEU A 362 -6.39 18.97 12.82
C LEU A 362 -7.62 19.29 13.67
N GLU A 363 -8.82 19.38 13.08
CA GLU A 363 -10.08 19.71 13.75
C GLU A 363 -10.61 18.57 14.61
N GLY A 364 -10.19 17.32 14.35
CA GLY A 364 -10.59 16.16 15.13
C GLY A 364 -10.08 14.85 14.53
N ALA A 365 -10.02 13.82 15.38
CA ALA A 365 -9.69 12.48 14.90
C ALA A 365 -10.86 11.91 14.10
N PRO A 366 -10.61 11.28 12.93
CA PRO A 366 -11.65 10.58 12.21
C PRO A 366 -12.19 9.41 13.03
N THR A 367 -13.43 9.00 12.76
CA THR A 367 -13.98 7.78 13.40
C THR A 367 -13.12 6.57 13.02
N THR A 368 -12.91 5.66 13.97
CA THR A 368 -11.97 4.52 13.83
C THR A 368 -12.18 3.70 12.56
N TYR A 369 -13.43 3.54 12.12
CA TYR A 369 -13.78 2.79 10.90
C TYR A 369 -14.21 3.68 9.73
N GLY A 370 -14.17 5.00 9.93
CA GLY A 370 -14.39 5.98 8.87
C GLY A 370 -13.10 6.29 8.07
N TRP A 371 -11.92 6.14 8.71
CA TRP A 371 -10.62 6.32 8.07
C TRP A 371 -9.81 5.03 8.14
N ILE A 372 -9.79 4.29 7.03
CA ILE A 372 -9.25 2.92 6.97
C ILE A 372 -8.30 2.71 5.78
N PRO A 373 -7.37 3.63 5.46
CA PRO A 373 -6.46 3.46 4.31
C PRO A 373 -5.57 2.23 4.46
N PHE A 374 -5.32 1.80 5.68
CA PHE A 374 -4.52 0.62 6.04
C PHE A 374 -5.38 -0.60 6.38
N GLY A 375 -6.69 -0.57 6.06
CA GLY A 375 -7.62 -1.61 6.48
C GLY A 375 -7.85 -1.63 7.99
N GLY A 376 -8.26 -2.79 8.53
CA GLY A 376 -8.58 -2.91 9.96
C GLY A 376 -8.61 -4.35 10.47
N GLY A 377 -8.90 -4.49 11.77
CA GLY A 377 -8.95 -5.76 12.47
C GLY A 377 -7.59 -6.47 12.51
N ILE A 378 -7.63 -7.79 12.67
CA ILE A 378 -6.42 -8.63 12.78
C ILE A 378 -5.52 -8.61 11.54
N ARG A 379 -6.01 -8.08 10.41
CA ARG A 379 -5.28 -7.96 9.14
C ARG A 379 -4.99 -6.51 8.75
N ARG A 380 -5.04 -5.60 9.70
CA ARG A 380 -4.59 -4.22 9.47
C ARG A 380 -3.15 -4.24 8.95
N CYS A 381 -2.82 -3.33 8.03
CA CYS A 381 -1.47 -3.23 7.46
C CYS A 381 -0.39 -3.29 8.54
N LEU A 382 0.57 -4.22 8.36
CA LEU A 382 1.67 -4.41 9.30
C LEU A 382 2.62 -3.21 9.30
N GLY A 383 2.90 -2.67 8.10
CA GLY A 383 3.80 -1.54 7.89
C GLY A 383 3.11 -0.18 7.88
N ALA A 384 1.92 -0.01 8.49
CA ALA A 384 1.20 1.27 8.47
C ALA A 384 2.04 2.41 9.03
N SER A 385 2.61 2.22 10.23
CA SER A 385 3.47 3.21 10.87
C SER A 385 4.75 3.49 10.08
N PHE A 386 5.32 2.45 9.45
CA PHE A 386 6.50 2.61 8.59
C PHE A 386 6.17 3.42 7.34
N ALA A 387 5.05 3.15 6.69
CA ALA A 387 4.64 3.88 5.48
C ALA A 387 4.39 5.37 5.79
N GLU A 388 3.67 5.69 6.87
CA GLU A 388 3.45 7.08 7.29
C GLU A 388 4.76 7.78 7.66
N PHE A 389 5.66 7.09 8.35
CA PHE A 389 6.98 7.58 8.69
C PHE A 389 7.83 7.84 7.44
N GLU A 390 7.90 6.88 6.51
CA GLU A 390 8.62 7.01 5.26
C GLU A 390 8.09 8.18 4.43
N MET A 391 6.75 8.29 4.27
CA MET A 391 6.13 9.41 3.58
C MET A 391 6.51 10.75 4.19
N ARG A 392 6.52 10.84 5.52
CA ARG A 392 6.89 12.06 6.26
C ARG A 392 8.32 12.48 5.96
N VAL A 393 9.29 11.56 6.12
CA VAL A 393 10.71 11.87 5.88
C VAL A 393 10.96 12.25 4.42
N VAL A 394 10.36 11.52 3.47
CA VAL A 394 10.50 11.80 2.03
C VAL A 394 9.92 13.17 1.67
N LEU A 395 8.70 13.49 2.12
CA LEU A 395 8.06 14.79 1.86
C LEU A 395 8.89 15.93 2.42
N GLN A 396 9.38 15.82 3.66
CA GLN A 396 10.26 16.81 4.26
C GLN A 396 11.55 17.02 3.45
N THR A 397 12.21 15.93 3.06
CA THR A 397 13.46 15.98 2.31
C THR A 397 13.26 16.63 0.94
N VAL A 398 12.22 16.20 0.19
CA VAL A 398 11.92 16.76 -1.13
C VAL A 398 11.59 18.26 -1.02
N LEU A 399 10.71 18.67 -0.10
CA LEU A 399 10.29 20.05 0.03
C LEU A 399 11.41 20.99 0.54
N ARG A 400 12.38 20.47 1.26
CA ARG A 400 13.58 21.24 1.66
C ARG A 400 14.53 21.48 0.49
N GLU A 401 14.69 20.51 -0.42
CA GLU A 401 15.71 20.56 -1.45
C GLU A 401 15.22 21.00 -2.83
N ARG A 402 13.95 20.79 -3.13
CA ARG A 402 13.39 21.01 -4.46
C ARG A 402 12.08 21.78 -4.41
N GLU A 403 11.87 22.53 -5.47
CA GLU A 403 10.57 23.09 -5.82
C GLU A 403 9.99 22.26 -6.98
N LEU A 404 8.74 21.86 -6.83
CA LEU A 404 8.03 21.07 -7.82
C LEU A 404 6.87 21.86 -8.43
N GLU A 405 6.69 21.75 -9.75
CA GLU A 405 5.55 22.31 -10.46
C GLU A 405 4.79 21.19 -11.18
N ALA A 406 3.46 21.25 -11.17
CA ALA A 406 2.65 20.31 -11.94
C ALA A 406 2.83 20.55 -13.47
N VAL A 407 2.99 19.49 -14.23
CA VAL A 407 2.96 19.56 -15.71
C VAL A 407 1.53 19.34 -16.19
N GLY A 408 0.90 20.42 -16.65
CA GLY A 408 -0.48 20.45 -17.12
C GLY A 408 -1.49 20.74 -16.01
N SER A 409 -2.69 21.18 -16.43
CA SER A 409 -3.74 21.66 -15.51
C SER A 409 -4.68 20.56 -15.02
N ARG A 410 -4.74 19.41 -15.71
CA ARG A 410 -5.67 18.34 -15.36
C ARG A 410 -5.14 17.48 -14.23
N PRO A 411 -5.97 17.13 -13.21
CA PRO A 411 -5.58 16.21 -12.17
C PRO A 411 -5.34 14.79 -12.73
N GLU A 412 -4.46 14.04 -12.09
CA GLU A 412 -4.24 12.65 -12.42
C GLU A 412 -5.50 11.80 -12.21
N ARG A 413 -5.70 10.85 -13.11
CA ARG A 413 -6.78 9.87 -12.98
C ARG A 413 -6.27 8.66 -12.21
N MET A 414 -7.14 8.07 -11.39
CA MET A 414 -6.85 6.81 -10.72
C MET A 414 -6.92 5.65 -11.73
N ALA A 415 -5.77 5.08 -12.03
CA ALA A 415 -5.64 3.89 -12.85
C ALA A 415 -5.34 2.67 -11.99
N ARG A 416 -6.00 1.55 -12.27
CA ARG A 416 -5.73 0.31 -11.56
C ARG A 416 -4.40 -0.30 -12.04
N ARG A 417 -3.52 -0.59 -11.10
CA ARG A 417 -2.25 -1.29 -11.32
C ARG A 417 -2.14 -2.43 -10.32
N ASN A 418 -2.38 -3.65 -10.75
CA ASN A 418 -2.54 -4.82 -9.86
C ASN A 418 -3.66 -4.61 -8.82
N VAL A 419 -3.27 -4.51 -7.55
CA VAL A 419 -4.15 -4.29 -6.41
C VAL A 419 -4.24 -2.81 -6.00
N THR A 420 -3.40 -1.95 -6.60
CA THR A 420 -3.31 -0.53 -6.26
C THR A 420 -4.05 0.36 -7.26
N LEU A 421 -4.40 1.57 -6.80
CA LEU A 421 -4.86 2.68 -7.62
C LEU A 421 -3.74 3.72 -7.71
N SER A 422 -3.06 3.79 -8.83
CA SER A 422 -1.93 4.69 -9.06
C SER A 422 -2.30 5.86 -10.00
N PRO A 423 -1.52 6.97 -9.97
CA PRO A 423 -1.65 8.04 -10.96
C PRO A 423 -1.43 7.50 -12.37
N GLN A 424 -2.36 7.76 -13.28
CA GLN A 424 -2.34 7.20 -14.64
C GLN A 424 -1.06 7.55 -15.41
N HIS A 425 -0.58 8.79 -15.25
CA HIS A 425 0.62 9.30 -15.93
C HIS A 425 1.81 9.44 -14.98
N GLY A 426 1.68 8.93 -13.74
CA GLY A 426 2.76 8.89 -12.76
C GLY A 426 3.06 10.23 -12.09
N THR A 427 2.10 11.13 -11.98
CA THR A 427 2.28 12.48 -11.40
C THR A 427 3.38 13.25 -12.14
N ARG A 428 3.03 13.83 -13.27
CA ARG A 428 3.98 14.59 -14.09
C ARG A 428 4.32 15.91 -13.44
N VAL A 429 5.62 16.12 -13.20
CA VAL A 429 6.15 17.31 -12.55
C VAL A 429 7.35 17.88 -13.31
N ARG A 430 7.62 19.18 -13.11
CA ARG A 430 8.90 19.80 -13.42
C ARG A 430 9.61 20.11 -12.11
N VAL A 431 10.87 19.73 -12.02
CA VAL A 431 11.70 19.91 -10.83
C VAL A 431 12.56 21.14 -11.01
N LYS A 432 12.57 22.03 -10.03
CA LYS A 432 13.44 23.21 -9.96
C LYS A 432 14.38 23.12 -8.76
N ARG A 433 15.51 23.80 -8.84
CA ARG A 433 16.31 24.03 -7.65
C ARG A 433 15.55 24.95 -6.71
N ARG A 434 15.48 24.58 -5.46
CA ARG A 434 14.92 25.49 -4.46
C ARG A 434 15.91 26.60 -4.19
N VAL A 435 15.47 27.83 -4.35
CA VAL A 435 16.25 28.98 -3.92
C VAL A 435 16.11 29.04 -2.39
N ALA A 436 17.25 29.02 -1.66
CA ALA A 436 17.24 29.14 -0.21
C ALA A 436 16.47 30.42 0.17
N ARG A 437 15.37 30.29 0.90
CA ARG A 437 14.73 31.44 1.54
C ARG A 437 15.67 31.93 2.63
N PRO A 438 15.91 33.26 2.74
CA PRO A 438 16.63 33.77 3.90
C PRO A 438 15.90 33.31 5.17
N ALA A 439 16.67 32.84 6.14
CA ALA A 439 16.11 32.51 7.46
C ALA A 439 15.22 33.67 7.94
N PRO A 440 14.03 33.38 8.51
CA PRO A 440 13.20 34.42 9.07
C PRO A 440 14.07 35.21 10.06
N ALA A 441 14.11 36.55 9.87
CA ALA A 441 14.88 37.42 10.72
C ALA A 441 14.45 37.13 12.16
N ALA A 442 15.43 36.82 13.03
CA ALA A 442 15.18 36.59 14.44
C ALA A 442 14.38 37.78 14.96
N GLN A 443 13.14 37.56 15.38
CA GLN A 443 12.38 38.62 16.07
C GLN A 443 13.18 39.02 17.31
N PRO A 444 13.49 40.33 17.51
CA PRO A 444 14.16 40.74 18.71
C PRO A 444 13.30 40.36 19.91
N LEU A 445 13.88 39.61 20.83
CA LEU A 445 13.28 39.37 22.15
C LEU A 445 12.91 40.75 22.73
N VAL A 446 11.62 41.02 22.75
CA VAL A 446 11.10 42.19 23.49
C VAL A 446 11.35 41.89 24.96
N ALA A 447 12.21 42.74 25.56
CA ALA A 447 12.60 42.67 26.96
C ALA A 447 11.43 43.01 27.89
#